data_f5ac0d9f212813ca47c92a34e48ab3bb
#
_entry.id   f5ac0d9f212813ca47c92a34e48ab3bb
#
_cell.length_a   1.000
_cell.length_b   1.000
_cell.length_c   1.000
_cell.angle_alpha   90.00
_cell.angle_beta   90.00
_cell.angle_gamma   90.00
#
_symmetry.space_group_name_H-M   'P 1'
#
loop_
_entity.id
_entity.type
_entity.pdbx_description
1 polymer ?
#
loop_
_entity_poly.entity_id
_entity_poly.type
_entity_poly.pdbx_seq_one_letter_code
_entity_poly.pdbx_strand_id
1 'polypeptide(L)'
;MKIASNIAGALLGALFLLASLMVLLHLAPMPPIPADTPAGHFMAAFGPSGYLTFVKVCELVGGLLVIIPFTRNIGLLVLGPVIVNILAFHIFITKGAGLEDPMLIAIVLLAAFLLWSGRKAFAGLLGSRS
;
A
#
# COMPACT_ATOMS: atom_id res chain seq x y z
N MET A 1 20.59 6.40 10.08
CA MET A 1 19.17 6.01 9.97
C MET A 1 18.34 7.02 9.19
N LYS A 2 18.61 8.31 9.38
CA LYS A 2 17.84 9.33 8.66
C LYS A 2 17.93 9.18 7.14
N ILE A 3 19.15 8.99 6.62
CA ILE A 3 19.34 8.84 5.18
C ILE A 3 18.65 7.58 4.67
N ALA A 4 18.79 6.46 5.39
CA ALA A 4 18.15 5.21 5.00
C ALA A 4 16.62 5.34 5.04
N SER A 5 16.08 6.00 6.06
CA SER A 5 14.63 6.24 6.16
C SER A 5 14.12 7.15 5.06
N ASN A 6 14.88 8.18 4.69
CA ASN A 6 14.51 9.07 3.60
C ASN A 6 14.50 8.34 2.26
N ILE A 7 15.49 7.49 2.01
CA ILE A 7 15.54 6.69 0.78
C ILE A 7 14.38 5.70 0.75
N ALA A 8 14.16 4.98 1.85
CA ALA A 8 13.07 4.01 1.92
C ALA A 8 11.70 4.66 1.76
N GLY A 9 11.50 5.83 2.39
CA GLY A 9 10.26 6.59 2.24
C GLY A 9 10.02 7.06 0.82
N ALA A 10 11.07 7.56 0.16
CA ALA A 10 10.96 7.98 -1.24
C ALA A 10 10.63 6.80 -2.15
N LEU A 11 11.28 5.65 -1.93
CA LEU A 11 11.02 4.46 -2.75
C LEU A 11 9.61 3.91 -2.52
N LEU A 12 9.20 3.77 -1.27
CA LEU A 12 7.86 3.27 -0.96
C LEU A 12 6.78 4.18 -1.51
N GLY A 13 6.93 5.48 -1.30
CA GLY A 13 5.98 6.46 -1.82
C GLY A 13 5.92 6.46 -3.33
N ALA A 14 7.09 6.37 -4.00
CA ALA A 14 7.13 6.32 -5.46
C ALA A 14 6.42 5.07 -6.00
N LEU A 15 6.59 3.92 -5.35
CA LEU A 15 5.90 2.69 -5.76
C LEU A 15 4.40 2.84 -5.66
N PHE A 16 3.89 3.42 -4.57
CA PHE A 16 2.45 3.63 -4.40
C PHE A 16 1.92 4.70 -5.35
N LEU A 17 2.67 5.77 -5.56
CA LEU A 17 2.27 6.79 -6.54
C LEU A 17 2.16 6.19 -7.93
N LEU A 18 3.15 5.42 -8.35
CA LEU A 18 3.14 4.77 -9.65
C LEU A 18 1.95 3.83 -9.77
N ALA A 19 1.78 2.94 -8.79
CA ALA A 19 0.70 1.96 -8.82
C ALA A 19 -0.67 2.61 -8.84
N SER A 20 -0.88 3.64 -8.01
CA SER A 20 -2.18 4.31 -7.93
C SER A 20 -2.48 5.14 -9.18
N LEU A 21 -1.50 5.88 -9.67
CA LEU A 21 -1.71 6.73 -10.86
C LEU A 21 -1.95 5.90 -12.11
N MET A 22 -1.30 4.74 -12.24
CA MET A 22 -1.54 3.86 -13.38
C MET A 22 -2.98 3.40 -13.45
N VAL A 23 -3.61 3.15 -12.31
CA VAL A 23 -5.01 2.75 -12.26
C VAL A 23 -5.94 3.96 -12.40
N LEU A 24 -5.69 5.02 -11.64
CA LEU A 24 -6.57 6.20 -11.63
C LEU A 24 -6.62 6.93 -12.97
N LEU A 25 -5.48 7.00 -13.67
CA LEU A 25 -5.38 7.68 -14.96
C LEU A 25 -5.48 6.73 -16.14
N HIS A 26 -5.73 5.44 -15.91
CA HIS A 26 -5.82 4.43 -16.97
C HIS A 26 -4.59 4.42 -17.87
N LEU A 27 -3.40 4.53 -17.27
CA LEU A 27 -2.15 4.63 -18.03
C LEU A 27 -1.70 3.29 -18.62
N ALA A 28 -2.15 2.17 -18.04
CA ALA A 28 -1.80 0.85 -18.52
C ALA A 28 -3.04 -0.05 -18.50
N PRO A 29 -3.19 -0.94 -19.50
CA PRO A 29 -4.29 -1.90 -19.49
C PRO A 29 -4.11 -2.87 -18.33
N MET A 30 -5.19 -3.17 -17.62
CA MET A 30 -5.16 -4.19 -16.57
C MET A 30 -5.28 -5.57 -17.22
N PRO A 31 -4.50 -6.56 -16.78
CA PRO A 31 -4.65 -7.92 -17.28
C PRO A 31 -6.08 -8.42 -17.05
N PRO A 32 -6.67 -9.13 -18.01
CA PRO A 32 -8.01 -9.67 -17.81
C PRO A 32 -8.00 -10.70 -16.67
N ILE A 33 -8.98 -10.57 -15.78
CA ILE A 33 -9.18 -11.51 -14.67
C ILE A 33 -10.41 -12.34 -15.00
N PRO A 34 -10.31 -13.69 -14.98
CA PRO A 34 -11.48 -14.52 -15.29
C PRO A 34 -12.65 -14.20 -14.34
N ALA A 35 -13.83 -13.98 -14.91
CA ALA A 35 -14.99 -13.50 -14.17
C ALA A 35 -15.50 -14.51 -13.12
N ASP A 36 -15.26 -15.80 -13.34
CA ASP A 36 -15.74 -16.88 -12.48
C ASP A 36 -14.75 -17.29 -11.39
N THR A 37 -13.73 -16.46 -11.16
CA THR A 37 -12.74 -16.70 -10.09
C THR A 37 -13.04 -15.81 -8.88
N PRO A 38 -12.52 -16.16 -7.68
CA PRO A 38 -12.63 -15.27 -6.53
C PRO A 38 -12.08 -13.87 -6.79
N ALA A 39 -10.96 -13.76 -7.50
CA ALA A 39 -10.40 -12.47 -7.86
C ALA A 39 -11.33 -11.69 -8.80
N GLY A 40 -11.95 -12.38 -9.76
CA GLY A 40 -12.93 -11.78 -10.65
C GLY A 40 -14.15 -11.26 -9.90
N HIS A 41 -14.66 -12.02 -8.95
CA HIS A 41 -15.78 -11.58 -8.10
C HIS A 41 -15.41 -10.37 -7.26
N PHE A 42 -14.20 -10.38 -6.68
CA PHE A 42 -13.68 -9.25 -5.91
C PHE A 42 -13.66 -7.98 -6.77
N MET A 43 -13.08 -8.06 -7.96
CA MET A 43 -12.97 -6.90 -8.84
C MET A 43 -14.32 -6.46 -9.38
N ALA A 44 -15.26 -7.39 -9.60
CA ALA A 44 -16.60 -7.05 -10.05
C ALA A 44 -17.36 -6.23 -9.00
N ALA A 45 -17.10 -6.49 -7.72
CA ALA A 45 -17.69 -5.70 -6.64
C ALA A 45 -16.98 -4.37 -6.43
N PHE A 46 -15.67 -4.38 -6.43
CA PHE A 46 -14.86 -3.22 -6.04
C PHE A 46 -14.68 -2.20 -7.18
N GLY A 47 -14.62 -2.66 -8.42
CA GLY A 47 -14.40 -1.78 -9.57
C GLY A 47 -15.57 -0.84 -9.82
N PRO A 48 -16.77 -1.38 -10.20
CA PRO A 48 -17.91 -0.52 -10.56
C PRO A 48 -18.47 0.29 -9.41
N SER A 49 -18.31 -0.16 -8.16
CA SER A 49 -18.83 0.55 -6.99
C SER A 49 -18.05 1.82 -6.67
N GLY A 50 -16.86 1.98 -7.24
CA GLY A 50 -15.96 3.08 -6.89
C GLY A 50 -15.08 2.78 -5.67
N TYR A 51 -15.24 1.62 -5.04
CA TYR A 51 -14.43 1.27 -3.87
C TYR A 51 -12.96 1.15 -4.21
N LEU A 52 -12.64 0.55 -5.38
CA LEU A 52 -11.26 0.45 -5.84
C LEU A 52 -10.65 1.84 -6.05
N THR A 53 -11.41 2.76 -6.64
CA THR A 53 -10.96 4.14 -6.83
C THR A 53 -10.66 4.79 -5.48
N PHE A 54 -11.50 4.58 -4.48
CA PHE A 54 -11.27 5.09 -3.13
C PHE A 54 -9.96 4.56 -2.56
N VAL A 55 -9.71 3.25 -2.68
CA VAL A 55 -8.46 2.64 -2.19
C VAL A 55 -7.26 3.23 -2.92
N LYS A 56 -7.35 3.44 -4.24
CA LYS A 56 -6.25 4.02 -5.01
C LYS A 56 -5.98 5.47 -4.61
N VAL A 57 -7.01 6.23 -4.27
CA VAL A 57 -6.82 7.59 -3.73
C VAL A 57 -6.10 7.52 -2.38
N CYS A 58 -6.45 6.57 -1.52
CA CYS A 58 -5.72 6.36 -0.26
C CYS A 58 -4.25 6.03 -0.51
N GLU A 59 -3.96 5.20 -1.50
CA GLU A 59 -2.58 4.87 -1.88
C GLU A 59 -1.83 6.10 -2.37
N LEU A 60 -2.49 6.93 -3.15
CA LEU A 60 -1.88 8.17 -3.67
C LEU A 60 -1.54 9.13 -2.52
N VAL A 61 -2.51 9.39 -1.65
CA VAL A 61 -2.32 10.29 -0.50
C VAL A 61 -1.27 9.74 0.44
N GLY A 62 -1.37 8.46 0.79
CA GLY A 62 -0.39 7.81 1.67
C GLY A 62 1.01 7.82 1.09
N GLY A 63 1.12 7.58 -0.22
CA GLY A 63 2.41 7.62 -0.91
C GLY A 63 3.05 9.00 -0.85
N LEU A 64 2.28 10.04 -1.10
CA LEU A 64 2.78 11.41 -0.99
C LEU A 64 3.24 11.73 0.44
N LEU A 65 2.47 11.33 1.44
CA LEU A 65 2.80 11.60 2.84
C LEU A 65 4.06 10.85 3.27
N VAL A 66 4.27 9.64 2.76
CA VAL A 66 5.44 8.83 3.12
C VAL A 66 6.73 9.40 2.54
N ILE A 67 6.68 10.02 1.37
CA ILE A 67 7.86 10.64 0.76
C ILE A 67 8.39 11.78 1.63
N ILE A 68 7.49 12.58 2.19
CA ILE A 68 7.87 13.75 2.98
C ILE A 68 8.24 13.31 4.40
N PRO A 69 9.48 13.56 4.87
CA PRO A 69 9.90 13.08 6.19
C PRO A 69 9.00 13.54 7.33
N PHE A 70 8.48 14.75 7.27
CA PHE A 70 7.64 15.32 8.32
C PHE A 70 6.31 14.58 8.46
N THR A 71 5.74 14.11 7.35
CA THR A 71 4.44 13.44 7.35
C THR A 71 4.53 11.93 7.16
N ARG A 72 5.74 11.38 7.17
CA ARG A 72 5.97 9.96 6.84
C ARG A 72 5.19 9.01 7.71
N ASN A 73 5.19 9.23 9.02
CA ASN A 73 4.50 8.32 9.94
C ASN A 73 2.99 8.36 9.75
N ILE A 74 2.44 9.52 9.42
CA ILE A 74 1.02 9.63 9.07
C ILE A 74 0.75 8.83 7.79
N GLY A 75 1.63 8.94 6.79
CA GLY A 75 1.52 8.17 5.56
C GLY A 75 1.53 6.67 5.82
N LEU A 76 2.37 6.21 6.73
CA LEU A 76 2.41 4.79 7.10
C LEU A 76 1.11 4.34 7.78
N LEU A 77 0.47 5.21 8.56
CA LEU A 77 -0.84 4.90 9.15
C LEU A 77 -1.93 4.78 8.08
N VAL A 78 -1.83 5.55 7.01
CA VAL A 78 -2.76 5.45 5.87
C VAL A 78 -2.47 4.19 5.06
N LEU A 79 -1.21 3.92 4.76
CA LEU A 79 -0.82 2.80 3.90
C LEU A 79 -0.82 1.46 4.62
N GLY A 80 -0.66 1.44 5.95
CA GLY A 80 -0.64 0.19 6.71
C GLY A 80 -1.83 -0.70 6.45
N PRO A 81 -3.07 -0.22 6.65
CA PRO A 81 -4.26 -1.00 6.34
C PRO A 81 -4.34 -1.42 4.87
N VAL A 82 -3.91 -0.56 3.96
CA VAL A 82 -3.90 -0.89 2.52
C VAL A 82 -2.96 -2.06 2.26
N ILE A 83 -1.75 -2.04 2.83
CA ILE A 83 -0.77 -3.12 2.66
C ILE A 83 -1.31 -4.41 3.25
N VAL A 84 -1.90 -4.35 4.45
CA VAL A 84 -2.51 -5.53 5.08
C VAL A 84 -3.59 -6.11 4.18
N ASN A 85 -4.43 -5.27 3.60
CA ASN A 85 -5.48 -5.71 2.68
C ASN A 85 -4.91 -6.31 1.40
N ILE A 86 -3.83 -5.75 0.86
CA ILE A 86 -3.17 -6.33 -0.32
C ILE A 86 -2.66 -7.73 0.00
N LEU A 87 -2.01 -7.90 1.14
CA LEU A 87 -1.53 -9.22 1.57
C LEU A 87 -2.68 -10.19 1.79
N ALA A 88 -3.76 -9.73 2.43
CA ALA A 88 -4.94 -10.56 2.67
C ALA A 88 -5.57 -10.99 1.34
N PHE A 89 -5.65 -10.10 0.37
CA PHE A 89 -6.15 -10.44 -0.97
C PHE A 89 -5.33 -11.58 -1.57
N HIS A 90 -3.99 -11.48 -1.52
CA HIS A 90 -3.14 -12.50 -2.11
C HIS A 90 -3.17 -13.82 -1.33
N ILE A 91 -3.39 -13.75 -0.02
CA ILE A 91 -3.46 -14.96 0.80
C ILE A 91 -4.80 -15.67 0.65
N PHE A 92 -5.90 -14.93 0.78
CA PHE A 92 -7.24 -15.51 0.88
C PHE A 92 -7.97 -15.60 -0.46
N ILE A 93 -7.81 -14.60 -1.31
CA ILE A 93 -8.54 -14.54 -2.58
C ILE A 93 -7.81 -15.29 -3.68
N THR A 94 -6.50 -15.02 -3.86
CA THR A 94 -5.72 -15.68 -4.91
C THR A 94 -4.96 -16.91 -4.41
N LYS A 95 -5.12 -17.27 -3.13
CA LYS A 95 -4.52 -18.46 -2.53
C LYS A 95 -3.00 -18.49 -2.63
N GLY A 96 -2.37 -17.34 -2.47
CA GLY A 96 -0.92 -17.21 -2.49
C GLY A 96 -0.33 -16.79 -3.83
N ALA A 97 -1.14 -16.74 -4.89
CA ALA A 97 -0.65 -16.29 -6.19
C ALA A 97 -0.30 -14.79 -6.11
N GLY A 98 0.87 -14.44 -6.60
CA GLY A 98 1.34 -13.06 -6.60
C GLY A 98 2.14 -12.65 -5.37
N LEU A 99 2.23 -13.50 -4.35
CA LEU A 99 3.04 -13.17 -3.16
C LEU A 99 4.53 -13.10 -3.48
N GLU A 100 4.98 -13.74 -4.54
CA GLU A 100 6.36 -13.71 -4.98
C GLU A 100 6.69 -12.50 -5.86
N ASP A 101 5.71 -11.64 -6.16
CA ASP A 101 5.92 -10.43 -6.97
C ASP A 101 6.98 -9.54 -6.31
N PRO A 102 8.08 -9.22 -7.01
CA PRO A 102 9.14 -8.38 -6.44
C PRO A 102 8.65 -7.01 -5.95
N MET A 103 7.68 -6.42 -6.64
CA MET A 103 7.13 -5.13 -6.24
C MET A 103 6.42 -5.24 -4.89
N LEU A 104 5.62 -6.30 -4.70
CA LEU A 104 4.93 -6.53 -3.44
C LEU A 104 5.93 -6.80 -2.31
N ILE A 105 6.94 -7.61 -2.57
CA ILE A 105 7.98 -7.88 -1.59
C ILE A 105 8.70 -6.59 -1.20
N ALA A 106 9.04 -5.75 -2.17
CA ALA A 106 9.69 -4.47 -1.92
C ALA A 106 8.82 -3.57 -1.05
N ILE A 107 7.53 -3.48 -1.35
CA ILE A 107 6.59 -2.67 -0.57
C ILE A 107 6.55 -3.14 0.89
N VAL A 108 6.42 -4.45 1.11
CA VAL A 108 6.35 -5.01 2.46
C VAL A 108 7.64 -4.75 3.24
N LEU A 109 8.79 -4.97 2.60
CA LEU A 109 10.08 -4.78 3.26
C LEU A 109 10.34 -3.31 3.58
N LEU A 110 10.04 -2.42 2.65
CA LEU A 110 10.22 -0.98 2.88
C LEU A 110 9.29 -0.48 3.99
N ALA A 111 8.03 -0.93 3.97
CA ALA A 111 7.08 -0.55 5.01
C ALA A 111 7.50 -1.07 6.38
N ALA A 112 7.95 -2.32 6.45
CA ALA A 112 8.42 -2.92 7.69
C ALA A 112 9.64 -2.17 8.25
N PHE A 113 10.58 -1.80 7.38
CA PHE A 113 11.74 -1.03 7.79
C PHE A 113 11.34 0.35 8.34
N LEU A 114 10.42 1.02 7.67
CA LEU A 114 9.98 2.35 8.10
C LEU A 114 9.18 2.28 9.40
N LEU A 115 8.37 1.25 9.59
CA LEU A 115 7.67 1.03 10.85
C LEU A 115 8.67 0.80 11.98
N TRP A 116 9.69 -0.01 11.74
CA TRP A 116 10.74 -0.24 12.73
C TRP A 116 11.52 1.03 13.03
N SER A 117 11.85 1.78 12.00
CA SER A 117 12.58 3.05 12.13
C SER A 117 11.79 4.08 12.93
N GLY A 118 10.47 4.12 12.75
CA GLY A 118 9.58 5.02 13.48
C GLY A 118 8.92 4.41 14.71
N ARG A 119 9.41 3.28 15.19
CA ARG A 119 8.73 2.52 16.25
C ARG A 119 8.45 3.31 17.52
N LYS A 120 9.31 4.26 17.86
CA LYS A 120 9.11 5.08 19.06
C LYS A 120 7.89 5.99 18.91
N ALA A 121 7.71 6.57 17.73
CA ALA A 121 6.54 7.40 17.45
C ALA A 121 5.26 6.58 17.48
N PHE A 122 5.28 5.39 16.89
CA PHE A 122 4.10 4.51 16.89
C PHE A 122 3.80 3.95 18.27
N ALA A 123 4.83 3.64 19.05
CA ALA A 123 4.64 3.21 20.43
C ALA A 123 3.95 4.28 21.27
N GLY A 124 4.17 5.56 20.96
CA GLY A 124 3.51 6.66 21.63
C GLY A 124 1.99 6.65 21.47
N LEU A 125 1.48 6.04 20.41
CA LEU A 125 0.04 5.90 20.21
C LEU A 125 -0.57 4.91 21.21
N LEU A 126 0.20 3.91 21.61
CA LEU A 126 -0.25 2.89 22.57
C LEU A 126 -0.03 3.34 24.01
N GLY A 127 1.04 4.08 24.26
CA GLY A 127 1.42 4.50 25.59
C GLY A 127 1.01 5.92 25.91
N SER A 128 -0.14 6.36 25.40
CA SER A 128 -0.57 7.73 25.64
C SER A 128 -0.75 7.95 27.14
N ARG A 129 -0.13 8.99 27.61
CA ARG A 129 -0.26 9.41 28.99
C ARG A 129 -0.94 10.74 29.03
N SER A 130 -2.00 10.74 29.77
CA SER A 130 -2.69 11.99 30.03
C SER A 130 -1.91 12.82 31.03
#